data_79f2d7006c45588aa017563b3a02752f
#
_entry.id   79f2d7006c45588aa017563b3a02752f
#
_cell.length_a   1.000
_cell.length_b   1.000
_cell.length_c   1.000
_cell.angle_alpha   90.00
_cell.angle_beta   90.00
_cell.angle_gamma   90.00
#
_symmetry.space_group_name_H-M   'P 1'
#
loop_
_entity.id
_entity.type
_entity.pdbx_description
1 polymer ?
#
loop_
_entity_poly.entity_id
_entity_poly.type
_entity_poly.pdbx_seq_one_letter_code
_entity_poly.pdbx_strand_id
1 'polypeptide(L)'
;EDIIKLMTDISANLIGVLATLTPAVKLVAVSKFHPVESLQEAYDAGQRLFGESRVQELLAKQPQLPDDIQWHCIGHLQTNIVRQLIGRTALIESVDSERLIDLIDRESERAGVVTRILLQLHVAQEETKFGFSVEELKEYFAQRKFETLKATHICGLMGMASNTDDTSRINADFKTIADCFNQIRNDESLGLRGFDTLSMGMSDD
;
A
#
# COMPACT_ATOMS: atom_id res chain seq x y z
N GLU A 1 21.30 13.34 -24.54
CA GLU A 1 21.93 11.99 -24.42
C GLU A 1 21.62 11.37 -23.07
N ASP A 2 21.74 12.12 -21.94
CA ASP A 2 21.53 11.57 -20.60
C ASP A 2 20.05 11.22 -20.32
N ILE A 3 19.09 11.95 -20.88
CA ILE A 3 17.66 11.66 -20.76
C ILE A 3 17.30 10.36 -21.49
N ILE A 4 17.82 10.14 -22.68
CA ILE A 4 17.57 8.92 -23.47
C ILE A 4 18.19 7.69 -22.79
N LYS A 5 19.35 7.85 -22.16
CA LYS A 5 19.99 6.78 -21.41
C LYS A 5 19.23 6.44 -20.12
N LEU A 6 18.68 7.46 -19.42
CA LEU A 6 17.85 7.26 -18.24
C LEU A 6 16.54 6.52 -18.58
N MET A 7 15.94 6.83 -19.72
CA MET A 7 14.71 6.18 -20.20
C MET A 7 14.92 4.71 -20.51
N THR A 8 16.02 4.34 -21.16
CA THR A 8 16.36 2.92 -21.40
C THR A 8 16.64 2.14 -20.11
N ASP A 9 17.16 2.79 -19.08
CA ASP A 9 17.48 2.15 -17.80
C ASP A 9 16.22 1.78 -17.00
N ILE A 10 15.16 2.61 -16.98
CA ILE A 10 13.92 2.33 -16.26
C ILE A 10 13.21 1.11 -16.84
N SER A 11 13.02 1.06 -18.14
CA SER A 11 12.37 -0.08 -18.80
C SER A 11 13.15 -1.39 -18.61
N ALA A 12 14.48 -1.35 -18.77
CA ALA A 12 15.34 -2.52 -18.59
C ALA A 12 15.33 -3.01 -17.13
N ASN A 13 15.43 -2.09 -16.17
CA ASN A 13 15.37 -2.41 -14.74
C ASN A 13 14.01 -2.99 -14.34
N LEU A 14 12.92 -2.41 -14.83
CA LEU A 14 11.56 -2.91 -14.58
C LEU A 14 11.41 -4.35 -15.08
N ILE A 15 11.82 -4.63 -16.31
CA ILE A 15 11.78 -5.97 -16.89
C ILE A 15 12.63 -6.93 -16.04
N GLY A 16 13.82 -6.51 -15.63
CA GLY A 16 14.70 -7.29 -14.76
C GLY A 16 14.04 -7.66 -13.43
N VAL A 17 13.43 -6.70 -12.76
CA VAL A 17 12.70 -6.93 -11.50
C VAL A 17 11.53 -7.87 -11.72
N LEU A 18 10.69 -7.62 -12.73
CA LEU A 18 9.52 -8.45 -13.04
C LEU A 18 9.91 -9.91 -13.33
N ALA A 19 11.07 -10.15 -13.96
CA ALA A 19 11.57 -11.48 -14.24
C ALA A 19 11.96 -12.27 -12.97
N THR A 20 12.22 -11.60 -11.85
CA THR A 20 12.51 -12.23 -10.56
C THR A 20 11.27 -12.60 -9.76
N LEU A 21 10.11 -12.04 -10.11
CA LEU A 21 8.87 -12.25 -9.38
C LEU A 21 8.14 -13.50 -9.86
N THR A 22 7.48 -14.18 -8.92
CA THR A 22 6.55 -15.25 -9.28
C THR A 22 5.26 -14.67 -9.85
N PRO A 23 4.49 -15.40 -10.68
CA PRO A 23 3.25 -14.89 -11.29
C PRO A 23 2.18 -14.42 -10.28
N ALA A 24 2.24 -14.91 -9.04
CA ALA A 24 1.31 -14.51 -7.98
C ALA A 24 1.67 -13.16 -7.34
N VAL A 25 2.88 -12.64 -7.56
CA VAL A 25 3.37 -11.40 -6.97
C VAL A 25 3.22 -10.26 -7.96
N LYS A 26 2.62 -9.17 -7.50
CA LYS A 26 2.51 -7.93 -8.28
C LYS A 26 3.51 -6.91 -7.76
N LEU A 27 4.17 -6.22 -8.68
CA LEU A 27 5.04 -5.11 -8.36
C LEU A 27 4.23 -3.82 -8.25
N VAL A 28 4.32 -3.13 -7.12
CA VAL A 28 3.94 -1.72 -7.00
C VAL A 28 5.20 -0.89 -7.18
N ALA A 29 5.30 -0.18 -8.28
CA ALA A 29 6.45 0.69 -8.55
C ALA A 29 6.35 1.94 -7.67
N VAL A 30 7.26 2.09 -6.72
CA VAL A 30 7.34 3.28 -5.86
C VAL A 30 7.85 4.45 -6.70
N SER A 31 7.02 5.47 -6.87
CA SER A 31 7.25 6.58 -7.79
C SER A 31 7.42 7.94 -7.11
N LYS A 32 7.47 7.95 -5.76
CA LYS A 32 7.76 9.17 -4.99
C LYS A 32 9.06 9.82 -5.49
N PHE A 33 9.06 11.14 -5.58
CA PHE A 33 10.18 11.97 -6.04
C PHE A 33 10.59 11.78 -7.52
N HIS A 34 10.00 10.85 -8.25
CA HIS A 34 10.28 10.68 -9.68
C HIS A 34 9.37 11.57 -10.53
N PRO A 35 9.91 12.13 -11.64
CA PRO A 35 9.12 12.95 -12.56
C PRO A 35 8.13 12.10 -13.37
N VAL A 36 7.11 12.76 -13.92
CA VAL A 36 6.05 12.12 -14.72
C VAL A 36 6.61 11.30 -15.89
N GLU A 37 7.67 11.76 -16.50
CA GLU A 37 8.34 11.12 -17.64
C GLU A 37 8.88 9.73 -17.28
N SER A 38 9.40 9.57 -16.05
CA SER A 38 9.88 8.27 -15.55
C SER A 38 8.73 7.28 -15.34
N LEU A 39 7.59 7.78 -14.86
CA LEU A 39 6.39 6.96 -14.70
C LEU A 39 5.81 6.57 -16.07
N GLN A 40 5.83 7.48 -17.03
CA GLN A 40 5.36 7.21 -18.40
C GLN A 40 6.22 6.11 -19.05
N GLU A 41 7.54 6.16 -18.89
CA GLU A 41 8.42 5.10 -19.39
C GLU A 41 8.13 3.74 -18.75
N ALA A 42 7.96 3.68 -17.43
CA ALA A 42 7.58 2.46 -16.74
C ALA A 42 6.19 1.95 -17.20
N TYR A 43 5.24 2.85 -17.43
CA TYR A 43 3.93 2.54 -17.98
C TYR A 43 4.02 1.94 -19.38
N ASP A 44 4.80 2.54 -20.27
CA ASP A 44 5.02 2.07 -21.65
C ASP A 44 5.69 0.68 -21.67
N ALA A 45 6.50 0.38 -20.64
CA ALA A 45 7.08 -0.95 -20.42
C ALA A 45 6.10 -1.96 -19.76
N GLY A 46 4.85 -1.56 -19.50
CA GLY A 46 3.78 -2.44 -19.03
C GLY A 46 3.40 -2.28 -17.54
N GLN A 47 4.06 -1.40 -16.78
CA GLN A 47 3.69 -1.15 -15.39
C GLN A 47 2.35 -0.43 -15.28
N ARG A 48 1.52 -0.84 -14.31
CA ARG A 48 0.19 -0.26 -14.07
C ARG A 48 -0.04 0.14 -12.61
N LEU A 49 0.68 -0.46 -11.67
CA LEU A 49 0.56 -0.18 -10.24
C LEU A 49 1.69 0.76 -9.81
N PHE A 50 1.34 1.95 -9.35
CA PHE A 50 2.30 2.94 -8.86
C PHE A 50 1.98 3.37 -7.44
N GLY A 51 3.02 3.48 -6.61
CA GLY A 51 2.91 3.85 -5.20
C GLY A 51 3.46 5.25 -4.92
N GLU A 52 2.62 6.12 -4.38
CA GLU A 52 3.01 7.46 -3.94
C GLU A 52 2.92 7.60 -2.43
N SER A 53 3.92 8.24 -1.84
CA SER A 53 3.94 8.50 -0.39
C SER A 53 3.20 9.78 0.00
N ARG A 54 3.10 10.76 -0.91
CA ARG A 54 2.47 12.05 -0.65
C ARG A 54 1.24 12.24 -1.52
N VAL A 55 0.10 12.54 -0.89
CA VAL A 55 -1.17 12.76 -1.59
C VAL A 55 -1.07 13.88 -2.61
N GLN A 56 -0.39 14.97 -2.30
CA GLN A 56 -0.21 16.09 -3.22
C GLN A 56 0.56 15.69 -4.48
N GLU A 57 1.58 14.83 -4.33
CA GLU A 57 2.37 14.32 -5.45
C GLU A 57 1.52 13.40 -6.34
N LEU A 58 0.74 12.49 -5.72
CA LEU A 58 -0.21 11.65 -6.44
C LEU A 58 -1.20 12.47 -7.26
N LEU A 59 -1.83 13.46 -6.63
CA LEU A 59 -2.84 14.30 -7.27
C LEU A 59 -2.26 15.18 -8.39
N ALA A 60 -0.99 15.57 -8.29
CA ALA A 60 -0.31 16.33 -9.32
C ALA A 60 0.07 15.47 -10.54
N LYS A 61 0.45 14.21 -10.33
CA LYS A 61 0.86 13.27 -11.38
C LYS A 61 -0.33 12.65 -12.12
N GLN A 62 -1.37 12.30 -11.38
CA GLN A 62 -2.53 11.55 -11.89
C GLN A 62 -3.13 12.15 -13.19
N PRO A 63 -3.39 13.46 -13.31
CA PRO A 63 -3.99 14.04 -14.52
C PRO A 63 -3.05 14.11 -15.72
N GLN A 64 -1.76 13.79 -15.55
CA GLN A 64 -0.74 13.86 -16.60
C GLN A 64 -0.38 12.48 -17.15
N LEU A 65 -0.96 11.42 -16.64
CA LEU A 65 -0.65 10.04 -16.96
C LEU A 65 -1.93 9.28 -17.35
N PRO A 66 -1.81 8.10 -17.98
CA PRO A 66 -2.97 7.30 -18.40
C PRO A 66 -3.92 6.94 -17.26
N ASP A 67 -5.23 6.95 -17.56
CA ASP A 67 -6.31 6.75 -16.59
C ASP A 67 -6.40 5.30 -16.04
N ASP A 68 -5.78 4.33 -16.72
CA ASP A 68 -5.76 2.93 -16.29
C ASP A 68 -4.64 2.61 -15.27
N ILE A 69 -3.88 3.62 -14.86
CA ILE A 69 -2.94 3.48 -13.76
C ILE A 69 -3.70 3.24 -12.44
N GLN A 70 -3.31 2.19 -11.76
CA GLN A 70 -3.80 1.87 -10.42
C GLN A 70 -2.89 2.53 -9.38
N TRP A 71 -3.34 3.65 -8.86
CA TRP A 71 -2.61 4.41 -7.87
C TRP A 71 -2.76 3.81 -6.47
N HIS A 72 -1.65 3.59 -5.78
CA HIS A 72 -1.59 3.19 -4.39
C HIS A 72 -1.06 4.34 -3.54
N CYS A 73 -1.74 4.64 -2.44
CA CYS A 73 -1.21 5.52 -1.40
C CYS A 73 -0.46 4.66 -0.39
N ILE A 74 0.87 4.81 -0.33
CA ILE A 74 1.74 3.97 0.49
C ILE A 74 2.41 4.71 1.65
N GLY A 75 2.33 6.04 1.70
CA GLY A 75 2.89 6.85 2.78
C GLY A 75 1.87 7.19 3.87
N HIS A 76 2.38 7.61 5.04
CA HIS A 76 1.54 8.00 6.16
C HIS A 76 0.48 9.02 5.76
N LEU A 77 -0.79 8.68 5.99
CA LEU A 77 -1.94 9.47 5.58
C LEU A 77 -2.47 10.32 6.73
N GLN A 78 -2.25 11.63 6.64
CA GLN A 78 -2.79 12.58 7.60
C GLN A 78 -4.31 12.73 7.44
N THR A 79 -5.02 12.83 8.56
CA THR A 79 -6.49 12.88 8.58
C THR A 79 -7.07 14.07 7.82
N ASN A 80 -6.40 15.22 7.80
CA ASN A 80 -6.87 16.44 7.13
C ASN A 80 -6.86 16.36 5.60
N ILE A 81 -6.13 15.39 5.00
CA ILE A 81 -6.03 15.23 3.55
C ILE A 81 -6.77 14.00 3.01
N VAL A 82 -7.34 13.14 3.87
CA VAL A 82 -8.07 11.92 3.48
C VAL A 82 -9.11 12.20 2.40
N ARG A 83 -9.91 13.24 2.57
CA ARG A 83 -10.99 13.60 1.64
C ARG A 83 -10.50 13.84 0.21
N GLN A 84 -9.27 14.31 0.04
CA GLN A 84 -8.70 14.58 -1.29
C GLN A 84 -8.34 13.29 -2.03
N LEU A 85 -8.12 12.20 -1.29
CA LEU A 85 -7.68 10.92 -1.83
C LEU A 85 -8.85 9.99 -2.19
N ILE A 86 -10.01 10.15 -1.54
CA ILE A 86 -11.17 9.30 -1.74
C ILE A 86 -11.64 9.33 -3.21
N GLY A 87 -11.80 8.13 -3.80
CA GLY A 87 -12.16 7.95 -5.20
C GLY A 87 -11.04 8.17 -6.21
N ARG A 88 -9.80 8.42 -5.74
CA ARG A 88 -8.64 8.69 -6.59
C ARG A 88 -7.56 7.63 -6.56
N THR A 89 -7.68 6.66 -5.68
CA THR A 89 -6.73 5.55 -5.55
C THR A 89 -7.41 4.20 -5.72
N ALA A 90 -6.67 3.25 -6.25
CA ALA A 90 -7.09 1.85 -6.29
C ALA A 90 -6.96 1.18 -4.92
N LEU A 91 -5.99 1.63 -4.09
CA LEU A 91 -5.71 1.07 -2.78
C LEU A 91 -5.01 2.10 -1.88
N ILE A 92 -5.43 2.19 -0.62
CA ILE A 92 -4.70 2.90 0.43
C ILE A 92 -4.05 1.84 1.32
N GLU A 93 -2.71 1.77 1.31
CA GLU A 93 -1.98 0.72 2.01
C GLU A 93 -1.58 1.08 3.44
N SER A 94 -1.56 2.36 3.76
CA SER A 94 -0.96 2.93 4.97
C SER A 94 -1.98 3.30 6.05
N VAL A 95 -3.02 2.49 6.22
CA VAL A 95 -4.04 2.75 7.25
C VAL A 95 -3.57 2.21 8.59
N ASP A 96 -3.22 3.11 9.51
CA ASP A 96 -2.45 2.86 10.71
C ASP A 96 -3.24 2.95 12.03
N SER A 97 -4.53 3.23 11.97
CA SER A 97 -5.36 3.41 13.16
C SER A 97 -6.85 3.23 12.88
N GLU A 98 -7.61 2.82 13.89
CA GLU A 98 -9.07 2.73 13.81
C GLU A 98 -9.70 4.07 13.43
N ARG A 99 -9.19 5.16 14.01
CA ARG A 99 -9.66 6.52 13.69
C ARG A 99 -9.55 6.83 12.20
N LEU A 100 -8.46 6.36 11.56
CA LEU A 100 -8.25 6.57 10.13
C LEU A 100 -9.19 5.69 9.31
N ILE A 101 -9.45 4.45 9.74
CA ILE A 101 -10.45 3.57 9.11
C ILE A 101 -11.82 4.25 9.11
N ASP A 102 -12.29 4.71 10.28
CA ASP A 102 -13.60 5.35 10.43
C ASP A 102 -13.73 6.64 9.60
N LEU A 103 -12.63 7.40 9.50
CA LEU A 103 -12.61 8.61 8.68
C LEU A 103 -12.71 8.28 7.19
N ILE A 104 -11.95 7.28 6.72
CA ILE A 104 -12.00 6.82 5.32
C ILE A 104 -13.41 6.33 4.99
N ASP A 105 -14.00 5.52 5.87
CA ASP A 105 -15.35 4.99 5.67
C ASP A 105 -16.39 6.08 5.53
N ARG A 106 -16.38 7.04 6.45
CA ARG A 106 -17.30 8.19 6.43
C ARG A 106 -17.14 9.04 5.16
N GLU A 107 -15.90 9.36 4.77
CA GLU A 107 -15.67 10.17 3.58
C GLU A 107 -15.98 9.40 2.30
N SER A 108 -15.78 8.09 2.28
CA SER A 108 -16.16 7.21 1.15
C SER A 108 -17.69 7.10 1.02
N GLU A 109 -18.41 6.92 2.13
CA GLU A 109 -19.87 6.92 2.15
C GLU A 109 -20.43 8.25 1.61
N ARG A 110 -19.87 9.40 2.05
CA ARG A 110 -20.25 10.73 1.54
C ARG A 110 -20.01 10.91 0.04
N ALA A 111 -18.90 10.34 -0.45
CA ALA A 111 -18.56 10.41 -1.87
C ALA A 111 -19.30 9.39 -2.75
N GLY A 112 -20.03 8.45 -2.13
CA GLY A 112 -20.73 7.39 -2.85
C GLY A 112 -19.80 6.37 -3.52
N VAL A 113 -18.60 6.14 -2.96
CA VAL A 113 -17.62 5.20 -3.47
C VAL A 113 -17.22 4.18 -2.42
N VAL A 114 -16.71 3.04 -2.84
CA VAL A 114 -16.09 2.07 -1.93
C VAL A 114 -14.57 2.22 -2.01
N THR A 115 -13.94 2.49 -0.88
CA THR A 115 -12.48 2.61 -0.78
C THR A 115 -11.88 1.30 -0.28
N ARG A 116 -10.90 0.79 -1.02
CA ARG A 116 -10.12 -0.39 -0.62
C ARG A 116 -8.92 0.05 0.21
N ILE A 117 -8.67 -0.67 1.30
CA ILE A 117 -7.57 -0.35 2.22
C ILE A 117 -6.80 -1.60 2.64
N LEU A 118 -5.53 -1.40 3.01
CA LEU A 118 -4.75 -2.34 3.82
C LEU A 118 -4.51 -1.73 5.18
N LEU A 119 -4.49 -2.56 6.21
CA LEU A 119 -4.10 -2.13 7.55
C LEU A 119 -2.59 -2.26 7.68
N GLN A 120 -1.94 -1.17 8.06
CA GLN A 120 -0.49 -1.15 8.23
C GLN A 120 -0.11 -1.75 9.57
N LEU A 121 0.67 -2.83 9.54
CA LEU A 121 1.26 -3.47 10.71
C LEU A 121 2.64 -2.88 11.00
N HIS A 122 2.87 -2.47 12.23
CA HIS A 122 4.17 -2.00 12.69
C HIS A 122 4.98 -3.17 13.26
N VAL A 123 6.10 -3.49 12.62
CA VAL A 123 7.03 -4.56 13.04
C VAL A 123 8.45 -4.03 13.23
N ALA A 124 8.78 -2.86 12.67
CA ALA A 124 10.09 -2.26 12.76
C ALA A 124 10.39 -1.74 14.18
N GLN A 125 11.66 -1.70 14.56
CA GLN A 125 12.10 -1.20 15.89
C GLN A 125 12.27 0.32 15.96
N GLU A 126 11.99 1.02 14.87
CA GLU A 126 12.16 2.47 14.79
C GLU A 126 11.13 3.21 15.67
N GLU A 127 11.56 4.33 16.28
CA GLU A 127 10.72 5.08 17.22
C GLU A 127 9.52 5.77 16.58
N THR A 128 9.53 6.00 15.29
CA THR A 128 8.39 6.55 14.53
C THR A 128 7.39 5.46 14.22
N LYS A 129 6.50 5.21 15.17
CA LYS A 129 5.50 4.14 15.09
C LYS A 129 4.27 4.59 14.33
N PHE A 130 4.20 4.26 13.04
CA PHE A 130 2.95 4.24 12.31
C PHE A 130 2.54 2.79 12.10
N GLY A 131 1.29 2.47 12.39
CA GLY A 131 0.75 1.13 12.23
C GLY A 131 0.22 0.53 13.50
N PHE A 132 -0.59 -0.50 13.32
CA PHE A 132 -1.10 -1.33 14.41
C PHE A 132 -0.02 -2.29 14.92
N SER A 133 -0.03 -2.59 16.19
CA SER A 133 0.62 -3.80 16.69
C SER A 133 -0.16 -5.05 16.29
N VAL A 134 0.47 -6.23 16.41
CA VAL A 134 -0.21 -7.51 16.18
C VAL A 134 -1.41 -7.67 17.11
N GLU A 135 -1.25 -7.25 18.36
CA GLU A 135 -2.28 -7.32 19.41
C GLU A 135 -3.47 -6.42 19.09
N GLU A 136 -3.22 -5.19 18.68
CA GLU A 136 -4.26 -4.24 18.28
C GLU A 136 -5.06 -4.73 17.07
N LEU A 137 -4.39 -5.33 16.07
CA LEU A 137 -5.10 -5.93 14.93
C LEU A 137 -5.97 -7.12 15.36
N LYS A 138 -5.44 -8.02 16.21
CA LYS A 138 -6.22 -9.16 16.73
C LYS A 138 -7.44 -8.67 17.50
N GLU A 139 -7.30 -7.65 18.33
CA GLU A 139 -8.41 -7.06 19.07
C GLU A 139 -9.44 -6.41 18.15
N TYR A 140 -9.01 -5.64 17.14
CA TYR A 140 -9.89 -5.03 16.16
C TYR A 140 -10.76 -6.06 15.45
N PHE A 141 -10.17 -7.17 14.99
CA PHE A 141 -10.91 -8.25 14.33
C PHE A 141 -11.77 -9.05 15.31
N ALA A 142 -11.31 -9.33 16.54
CA ALA A 142 -12.09 -10.00 17.56
C ALA A 142 -13.34 -9.22 17.97
N GLN A 143 -13.25 -7.89 18.01
CA GLN A 143 -14.37 -7.00 18.26
C GLN A 143 -15.30 -6.82 17.04
N ARG A 144 -14.95 -7.41 15.89
CA ARG A 144 -15.73 -7.36 14.63
C ARG A 144 -16.08 -5.95 14.15
N LYS A 145 -15.25 -4.97 14.46
CA LYS A 145 -15.46 -3.56 14.08
C LYS A 145 -15.56 -3.37 12.57
N PHE A 146 -14.87 -4.20 11.80
CA PHE A 146 -14.91 -4.19 10.34
C PHE A 146 -16.33 -4.41 9.75
N GLU A 147 -17.24 -5.04 10.50
CA GLU A 147 -18.62 -5.27 10.06
C GLU A 147 -19.48 -4.00 10.06
N THR A 148 -19.05 -2.96 10.76
CA THR A 148 -19.76 -1.67 10.80
C THR A 148 -19.41 -0.76 9.63
N LEU A 149 -18.40 -1.10 8.86
CA LEU A 149 -17.96 -0.31 7.71
C LEU A 149 -18.98 -0.39 6.56
N LYS A 150 -19.30 0.76 5.99
CA LYS A 150 -20.35 0.90 4.96
C LYS A 150 -19.77 1.09 3.56
N ALA A 151 -18.64 1.74 3.47
CA ALA A 151 -18.02 2.17 2.23
C ALA A 151 -16.51 1.93 2.20
N THR A 152 -16.00 1.09 3.10
CA THR A 152 -14.58 0.71 3.15
C THR A 152 -14.44 -0.80 3.14
N HIS A 153 -13.53 -1.28 2.31
CA HIS A 153 -13.19 -2.70 2.21
C HIS A 153 -11.74 -2.92 2.68
N ILE A 154 -11.58 -3.67 3.77
CA ILE A 154 -10.26 -4.10 4.25
C ILE A 154 -9.82 -5.31 3.43
N CYS A 155 -8.83 -5.09 2.55
CA CYS A 155 -8.35 -6.12 1.61
C CYS A 155 -7.19 -6.95 2.15
N GLY A 156 -6.58 -6.56 3.27
CA GLY A 156 -5.45 -7.26 3.84
C GLY A 156 -4.56 -6.38 4.69
N LEU A 157 -3.28 -6.74 4.73
CA LEU A 157 -2.26 -6.05 5.53
C LEU A 157 -1.14 -5.48 4.66
N MET A 158 -0.49 -4.45 5.20
CA MET A 158 0.76 -3.93 4.70
C MET A 158 1.78 -3.84 5.84
N GLY A 159 3.04 -4.07 5.55
CA GLY A 159 4.12 -3.83 6.49
C GLY A 159 5.45 -3.57 5.79
N MET A 160 6.30 -2.82 6.47
CA MET A 160 7.65 -2.54 6.03
C MET A 160 8.63 -3.15 7.02
N ALA A 161 9.67 -3.83 6.50
CA ALA A 161 10.75 -4.33 7.32
C ALA A 161 11.61 -3.17 7.85
N SER A 162 12.34 -3.44 8.93
CA SER A 162 13.31 -2.51 9.50
C SER A 162 14.36 -2.11 8.47
N ASN A 163 14.74 -0.84 8.48
CA ASN A 163 15.84 -0.34 7.65
C ASN A 163 17.18 -0.78 8.26
N THR A 164 17.71 -1.91 7.79
CA THR A 164 18.93 -2.54 8.29
C THR A 164 19.52 -3.47 7.24
N ASP A 165 20.84 -3.69 7.32
CA ASP A 165 21.54 -4.68 6.50
C ASP A 165 21.45 -6.12 7.09
N ASP A 166 20.87 -6.27 8.28
CA ASP A 166 20.66 -7.57 8.91
C ASP A 166 19.51 -8.32 8.24
N THR A 167 19.85 -9.22 7.32
CA THR A 167 18.89 -10.07 6.60
C THR A 167 18.07 -10.96 7.52
N SER A 168 18.63 -11.38 8.67
CA SER A 168 17.88 -12.18 9.65
C SER A 168 16.75 -11.37 10.26
N ARG A 169 17.00 -10.09 10.55
CA ARG A 169 16.00 -9.16 11.05
C ARG A 169 14.92 -8.88 10.03
N ILE A 170 15.32 -8.56 8.79
CA ILE A 170 14.39 -8.32 7.68
C ILE A 170 13.46 -9.53 7.49
N ASN A 171 14.01 -10.75 7.49
CA ASN A 171 13.23 -11.98 7.35
C ASN A 171 12.28 -12.18 8.53
N ALA A 172 12.69 -11.86 9.76
CA ALA A 172 11.83 -11.95 10.93
C ALA A 172 10.66 -10.95 10.86
N ASP A 173 10.91 -9.73 10.39
CA ASP A 173 9.87 -8.73 10.21
C ASP A 173 8.85 -9.18 9.16
N PHE A 174 9.29 -9.62 7.98
CA PHE A 174 8.40 -10.14 6.94
C PHE A 174 7.63 -11.37 7.39
N LYS A 175 8.28 -12.27 8.15
CA LYS A 175 7.60 -13.43 8.72
C LYS A 175 6.48 -13.02 9.68
N THR A 176 6.72 -12.04 10.55
CA THR A 176 5.71 -11.54 11.48
C THR A 176 4.49 -10.99 10.74
N ILE A 177 4.72 -10.21 9.67
CA ILE A 177 3.64 -9.66 8.86
C ILE A 177 2.85 -10.78 8.17
N ALA A 178 3.54 -11.75 7.56
CA ALA A 178 2.91 -12.86 6.88
C ALA A 178 2.14 -13.78 7.83
N ASP A 179 2.69 -14.06 9.00
CA ASP A 179 2.01 -14.88 10.02
C ASP A 179 0.73 -14.19 10.53
N CYS A 180 0.79 -12.88 10.80
CA CYS A 180 -0.38 -12.11 11.21
C CYS A 180 -1.47 -12.11 10.12
N PHE A 181 -1.08 -11.85 8.87
CA PHE A 181 -1.98 -11.91 7.72
C PHE A 181 -2.66 -13.27 7.58
N ASN A 182 -1.88 -14.36 7.64
CA ASN A 182 -2.40 -15.71 7.48
C ASN A 182 -3.33 -16.12 8.65
N GLN A 183 -3.02 -15.70 9.88
CA GLN A 183 -3.90 -15.94 11.03
C GLN A 183 -5.27 -15.30 10.83
N ILE A 184 -5.32 -14.03 10.43
CA ILE A 184 -6.57 -13.32 10.20
C ILE A 184 -7.31 -13.91 8.99
N ARG A 185 -6.62 -14.12 7.87
CA ARG A 185 -7.20 -14.64 6.63
C ARG A 185 -7.84 -16.02 6.80
N ASN A 186 -7.20 -16.89 7.57
CA ASN A 186 -7.63 -18.28 7.74
C ASN A 186 -8.59 -18.47 8.91
N ASP A 187 -8.94 -17.41 9.63
CA ASP A 187 -9.96 -17.48 10.68
C ASP A 187 -11.35 -17.42 10.06
N GLU A 188 -11.91 -18.59 9.80
CA GLU A 188 -13.24 -18.74 9.21
C GLU A 188 -14.35 -18.09 10.06
N SER A 189 -14.13 -17.95 11.38
CA SER A 189 -15.11 -17.33 12.28
C SER A 189 -15.33 -15.85 11.98
N LEU A 190 -14.34 -15.19 11.37
CA LEU A 190 -14.43 -13.78 10.98
C LEU A 190 -15.30 -13.55 9.73
N GLY A 191 -15.45 -14.57 8.87
CA GLY A 191 -16.26 -14.46 7.65
C GLY A 191 -15.77 -13.38 6.67
N LEU A 192 -14.48 -13.07 6.70
CA LEU A 192 -13.88 -12.04 5.84
C LEU A 192 -13.97 -12.42 4.36
N ARG A 193 -14.38 -11.48 3.53
CA ARG A 193 -14.41 -11.64 2.07
C ARG A 193 -13.40 -10.69 1.44
N GLY A 194 -12.57 -11.20 0.51
CA GLY A 194 -11.60 -10.38 -0.22
C GLY A 194 -10.44 -9.86 0.65
N PHE A 195 -10.17 -10.51 1.79
CA PHE A 195 -8.96 -10.29 2.59
C PHE A 195 -7.85 -11.19 2.06
N ASP A 196 -7.24 -10.80 0.95
CA ASP A 196 -6.34 -11.64 0.15
C ASP A 196 -5.04 -10.92 -0.27
N THR A 197 -4.89 -9.67 0.11
CA THR A 197 -3.79 -8.82 -0.32
C THR A 197 -2.79 -8.60 0.83
N LEU A 198 -1.54 -8.98 0.58
CA LEU A 198 -0.41 -8.73 1.47
C LEU A 198 0.62 -7.88 0.74
N SER A 199 0.85 -6.66 1.24
CA SER A 199 1.87 -5.76 0.73
C SER A 199 3.06 -5.72 1.67
N MET A 200 4.25 -6.00 1.15
CA MET A 200 5.50 -6.00 1.90
C MET A 200 6.57 -5.26 1.12
N GLY A 201 7.34 -4.44 1.81
CA GLY A 201 8.42 -3.68 1.21
C GLY A 201 9.44 -3.24 2.25
N MET A 202 10.40 -2.48 1.77
CA MET A 202 11.41 -1.82 2.61
C MET A 202 11.43 -0.35 2.26
N SER A 203 11.86 0.48 3.22
CA SER A 203 12.11 1.90 3.00
C SER A 203 13.61 2.14 3.04
N ASP A 204 14.15 2.72 1.97
CA ASP A 204 15.56 3.07 1.82
C ASP A 204 15.80 4.59 2.01
N ASP A 205 14.81 5.33 2.51
CA ASP A 205 14.81 6.79 2.62
C ASP A 205 14.49 7.32 4.00
#